data_f98b3a5f8941f0e2758f176e5dc723d2
#
_entry.id   f98b3a5f8941f0e2758f176e5dc723d2
#
_cell.length_a   1.000
_cell.length_b   1.000
_cell.length_c   1.000
_cell.angle_alpha   90.00
_cell.angle_beta   90.00
_cell.angle_gamma   90.00
#
_symmetry.space_group_name_H-M   'P 1'
#
loop_
_entity.id
_entity.type
_entity.pdbx_description
1 polymer ?
#
loop_
_entity_poly.entity_id
_entity_poly.type
_entity_poly.pdbx_seq_one_letter_code
_entity_poly.pdbx_strand_id
1 'polypeptide(L)'
;MQIPAARLDQITHRFAELEARMASGTLEGEAFVQASRDYAELEPVAKTAAQVKSMREEIAGLEEMLGDPEMKAMAEEELSEIREKLPEAERKLAIAMLPKDSADSKPAMLEIRAGTGGDEAALFAGDLYRMYERFAAEQGWKVEPVSMNASEVGGFKEIVANVTGTGVFAKMKFESGVHRVQRVPVTESGGRIHTSAATVAVLPEPDEVDVQIEDKDLKIDIYRASGAGGQHVNTTDSAVRITHLPTGIVVQQQDERSQHKNKAKAMQVLRTRVYDHLREQTQGEEAAARKAMVGSGDRSERIRTYNFPQGRVTDHRIGLTLHKLDEVLAGTGLRELIDALIAEDEAKRLAAMNE
;
A
#
# COMPACT_ATOMS: atom_id res chain seq x y z
N MET A 1 -24.75 -9.79 7.29
CA MET A 1 -24.83 -9.51 5.85
C MET A 1 -25.01 -10.83 5.14
N GLN A 2 -26.17 -11.06 4.49
CA GLN A 2 -26.39 -12.31 3.75
C GLN A 2 -25.90 -12.12 2.30
N ILE A 3 -24.84 -12.82 1.93
CA ILE A 3 -24.36 -12.83 0.55
C ILE A 3 -25.30 -13.70 -0.28
N PRO A 4 -25.86 -13.20 -1.41
CA PRO A 4 -26.77 -13.98 -2.24
C PRO A 4 -26.13 -15.28 -2.76
N ALA A 5 -26.90 -16.38 -2.80
CA ALA A 5 -26.42 -17.68 -3.30
C ALA A 5 -25.84 -17.58 -4.72
N ALA A 6 -26.52 -16.83 -5.61
CA ALA A 6 -26.05 -16.59 -6.96
C ALA A 6 -24.64 -15.96 -7.01
N ARG A 7 -24.26 -15.15 -6.02
CA ARG A 7 -22.93 -14.55 -5.94
C ARG A 7 -21.87 -15.58 -5.54
N LEU A 8 -22.21 -16.50 -4.64
CA LEU A 8 -21.34 -17.62 -4.25
C LEU A 8 -21.07 -18.51 -5.46
N ASP A 9 -22.12 -18.84 -6.23
CA ASP A 9 -21.98 -19.65 -7.44
C ASP A 9 -21.14 -18.97 -8.51
N GLN A 10 -21.28 -17.67 -8.72
CA GLN A 10 -20.45 -16.91 -9.64
C GLN A 10 -18.95 -16.95 -9.27
N ILE A 11 -18.64 -16.79 -7.98
CA ILE A 11 -17.25 -16.80 -7.49
C ILE A 11 -16.63 -18.19 -7.68
N THR A 12 -17.32 -19.25 -7.25
CA THR A 12 -16.83 -20.63 -7.34
C THR A 12 -16.70 -21.07 -8.80
N HIS A 13 -17.63 -20.70 -9.68
CA HIS A 13 -17.59 -20.99 -11.10
C HIS A 13 -16.41 -20.29 -11.78
N ARG A 14 -16.24 -18.99 -11.54
CA ARG A 14 -15.12 -18.21 -12.10
C ARG A 14 -13.77 -18.77 -11.66
N PHE A 15 -13.65 -19.23 -10.42
CA PHE A 15 -12.44 -19.86 -9.91
C PHE A 15 -12.16 -21.17 -10.64
N ALA A 16 -13.16 -22.04 -10.80
CA ALA A 16 -13.04 -23.30 -11.53
C ALA A 16 -12.69 -23.10 -13.01
N GLU A 17 -13.27 -22.09 -13.68
CA GLU A 17 -12.91 -21.73 -15.05
C GLU A 17 -11.44 -21.29 -15.16
N LEU A 18 -10.96 -20.49 -14.21
CA LEU A 18 -9.58 -20.00 -14.19
C LEU A 18 -8.60 -21.17 -13.97
N GLU A 19 -8.94 -22.07 -13.04
CA GLU A 19 -8.18 -23.28 -12.76
C GLU A 19 -8.10 -24.19 -14.01
N ALA A 20 -9.22 -24.42 -14.67
CA ALA A 20 -9.27 -25.21 -15.91
C ALA A 20 -8.45 -24.57 -17.03
N ARG A 21 -8.50 -23.24 -17.19
CA ARG A 21 -7.69 -22.52 -18.18
C ARG A 21 -6.19 -22.66 -17.89
N MET A 22 -5.77 -22.55 -16.64
CA MET A 22 -4.37 -22.74 -16.25
C MET A 22 -3.91 -24.20 -16.47
N ALA A 23 -4.77 -25.17 -16.12
CA ALA A 23 -4.47 -26.59 -16.30
C ALA A 23 -4.42 -27.03 -17.77
N SER A 24 -5.08 -26.33 -18.69
CA SER A 24 -5.10 -26.65 -20.12
C SER A 24 -3.75 -26.52 -20.83
N GLY A 25 -2.78 -25.81 -20.22
CA GLY A 25 -1.46 -25.55 -20.79
C GLY A 25 -1.46 -24.66 -22.04
N THR A 26 -2.59 -24.01 -22.36
CA THR A 26 -2.74 -23.15 -23.55
C THR A 26 -2.32 -21.71 -23.33
N LEU A 27 -2.06 -21.32 -22.08
CA LEU A 27 -1.65 -19.97 -21.72
C LEU A 27 -0.12 -19.83 -21.79
N GLU A 28 0.36 -18.84 -22.53
CA GLU A 28 1.79 -18.53 -22.67
C GLU A 28 2.08 -17.07 -22.33
N GLY A 29 3.32 -16.78 -21.89
CA GLY A 29 3.83 -15.44 -21.67
C GLY A 29 2.99 -14.62 -20.67
N GLU A 30 2.64 -13.40 -21.07
CA GLU A 30 1.88 -12.47 -20.23
C GLU A 30 0.49 -12.99 -19.82
N ALA A 31 -0.17 -13.75 -20.69
CA ALA A 31 -1.49 -14.33 -20.40
C ALA A 31 -1.43 -15.34 -19.23
N PHE A 32 -0.36 -16.12 -19.13
CA PHE A 32 -0.12 -17.03 -18.02
C PHE A 32 0.18 -16.26 -16.72
N VAL A 33 1.01 -15.23 -16.79
CA VAL A 33 1.33 -14.37 -15.63
C VAL A 33 0.06 -13.70 -15.09
N GLN A 34 -0.78 -13.17 -15.98
CA GLN A 34 -2.03 -12.54 -15.57
C GLN A 34 -3.00 -13.55 -14.95
N ALA A 35 -3.18 -14.72 -15.58
CA ALA A 35 -4.03 -15.78 -15.05
C ALA A 35 -3.54 -16.27 -13.66
N SER A 36 -2.23 -16.37 -13.46
CA SER A 36 -1.63 -16.74 -12.17
C SER A 36 -1.89 -15.70 -11.08
N ARG A 37 -1.85 -14.42 -11.42
CA ARG A 37 -2.21 -13.33 -10.49
C ARG A 37 -3.69 -13.38 -10.14
N ASP A 38 -4.56 -13.48 -11.14
CA ASP A 38 -6.01 -13.56 -10.96
C ASP A 38 -6.39 -14.78 -10.10
N TYR A 39 -5.69 -15.92 -10.30
CA TYR A 39 -5.87 -17.13 -9.51
C TYR A 39 -5.50 -16.90 -8.03
N ALA A 40 -4.31 -16.34 -7.78
CA ALA A 40 -3.84 -16.06 -6.42
C ALA A 40 -4.72 -15.04 -5.68
N GLU A 41 -5.32 -14.09 -6.40
CA GLU A 41 -6.26 -13.13 -5.82
C GLU A 41 -7.63 -13.76 -5.51
N LEU A 42 -8.14 -14.60 -6.41
CA LEU A 42 -9.47 -15.19 -6.30
C LEU A 42 -9.51 -16.40 -5.36
N GLU A 43 -8.41 -17.13 -5.21
CA GLU A 43 -8.32 -18.37 -4.41
C GLU A 43 -8.85 -18.21 -2.98
N PRO A 44 -8.42 -17.22 -2.17
CA PRO A 44 -8.92 -17.06 -0.80
C PRO A 44 -10.40 -16.73 -0.74
N VAL A 45 -10.90 -15.96 -1.73
CA VAL A 45 -12.33 -15.61 -1.84
C VAL A 45 -13.14 -16.85 -2.20
N ALA A 46 -12.68 -17.64 -3.19
CA ALA A 46 -13.34 -18.85 -3.66
C ALA A 46 -13.40 -19.93 -2.57
N LYS A 47 -12.31 -20.14 -1.82
CA LYS A 47 -12.28 -21.07 -0.69
C LYS A 47 -13.30 -20.70 0.39
N THR A 48 -13.36 -19.42 0.76
CA THR A 48 -14.31 -18.95 1.78
C THR A 48 -15.75 -19.00 1.25
N ALA A 49 -15.98 -18.70 -0.02
CA ALA A 49 -17.28 -18.80 -0.67
C ALA A 49 -17.77 -20.26 -0.70
N ALA A 50 -16.90 -21.21 -1.04
CA ALA A 50 -17.20 -22.63 -1.03
C ALA A 50 -17.56 -23.11 0.38
N GLN A 51 -16.85 -22.65 1.42
CA GLN A 51 -17.14 -22.97 2.80
C GLN A 51 -18.54 -22.46 3.22
N VAL A 52 -18.87 -21.20 2.92
CA VAL A 52 -20.19 -20.63 3.23
C VAL A 52 -21.30 -21.38 2.50
N LYS A 53 -21.05 -21.73 1.22
CA LYS A 53 -22.00 -22.52 0.42
C LYS A 53 -22.25 -23.89 1.04
N SER A 54 -21.19 -24.63 1.39
CA SER A 54 -21.28 -25.94 2.06
C SER A 54 -22.06 -25.86 3.38
N MET A 55 -21.78 -24.86 4.22
CA MET A 55 -22.52 -24.66 5.48
C MET A 55 -24.01 -24.39 5.27
N ARG A 56 -24.39 -23.64 4.24
CA ARG A 56 -25.79 -23.37 3.90
C ARG A 56 -26.50 -24.61 3.35
N GLU A 57 -25.83 -25.40 2.52
CA GLU A 57 -26.34 -26.67 2.00
C GLU A 57 -26.54 -27.68 3.14
N GLU A 58 -25.60 -27.74 4.09
CA GLU A 58 -25.68 -28.59 5.27
C GLU A 58 -26.82 -28.18 6.20
N ILE A 59 -27.03 -26.87 6.42
CA ILE A 59 -28.21 -26.36 7.15
C ILE A 59 -29.48 -26.82 6.48
N ALA A 60 -29.63 -26.70 5.17
CA ALA A 60 -30.82 -27.10 4.44
C ALA A 60 -31.06 -28.62 4.58
N GLY A 61 -30.04 -29.45 4.48
CA GLY A 61 -30.14 -30.90 4.69
C GLY A 61 -30.56 -31.27 6.12
N LEU A 62 -29.97 -30.61 7.13
CA LEU A 62 -30.32 -30.83 8.53
C LEU A 62 -31.73 -30.37 8.86
N GLU A 63 -32.23 -29.28 8.25
CA GLU A 63 -33.61 -28.81 8.37
C GLU A 63 -34.61 -29.83 7.82
N GLU A 64 -34.28 -30.53 6.73
CA GLU A 64 -35.08 -31.64 6.21
C GLU A 64 -35.14 -32.83 7.19
N MET A 65 -34.01 -33.15 7.87
CA MET A 65 -33.90 -34.23 8.85
C MET A 65 -34.67 -33.97 10.15
N LEU A 66 -35.03 -32.73 10.47
CA LEU A 66 -35.87 -32.40 11.64
C LEU A 66 -37.27 -33.04 11.58
N GLY A 67 -37.71 -33.44 10.39
CA GLY A 67 -38.97 -34.14 10.19
C GLY A 67 -38.94 -35.61 10.67
N ASP A 68 -37.78 -36.22 10.84
CA ASP A 68 -37.60 -37.58 11.32
C ASP A 68 -37.34 -37.61 12.84
N PRO A 69 -38.24 -38.28 13.63
CA PRO A 69 -38.11 -38.33 15.08
C PRO A 69 -36.81 -38.98 15.59
N GLU A 70 -36.24 -39.92 14.81
CA GLU A 70 -35.01 -40.61 15.21
C GLU A 70 -33.74 -39.74 14.99
N MET A 71 -33.76 -38.87 13.99
CA MET A 71 -32.66 -38.00 13.62
C MET A 71 -32.72 -36.59 14.26
N LYS A 72 -33.90 -36.23 14.77
CA LYS A 72 -34.21 -34.87 15.22
C LYS A 72 -33.23 -34.32 16.24
N ALA A 73 -32.90 -35.10 17.29
CA ALA A 73 -32.04 -34.61 18.36
C ALA A 73 -30.58 -34.32 17.87
N MET A 74 -30.06 -35.17 16.96
CA MET A 74 -28.74 -35.01 16.37
C MET A 74 -28.74 -33.81 15.39
N ALA A 75 -29.78 -33.71 14.56
CA ALA A 75 -29.93 -32.61 13.62
C ALA A 75 -30.08 -31.24 14.33
N GLU A 76 -30.76 -31.16 15.46
CA GLU A 76 -30.89 -29.94 16.26
C GLU A 76 -29.53 -29.48 16.83
N GLU A 77 -28.69 -30.41 17.31
CA GLU A 77 -27.36 -30.12 17.85
C GLU A 77 -26.43 -29.60 16.76
N GLU A 78 -26.29 -30.34 15.65
CA GLU A 78 -25.45 -29.93 14.50
C GLU A 78 -25.92 -28.62 13.88
N LEU A 79 -27.22 -28.42 13.74
CA LEU A 79 -27.81 -27.19 13.18
C LEU A 79 -27.49 -25.97 14.06
N SER A 80 -27.51 -26.17 15.39
CA SER A 80 -27.11 -25.11 16.34
C SER A 80 -25.66 -24.70 16.15
N GLU A 81 -24.73 -25.68 16.04
CA GLU A 81 -23.31 -25.41 15.84
C GLU A 81 -23.02 -24.69 14.52
N ILE A 82 -23.63 -25.15 13.43
CA ILE A 82 -23.38 -24.53 12.12
C ILE A 82 -23.95 -23.11 12.06
N ARG A 83 -25.15 -22.90 12.64
CA ARG A 83 -25.77 -21.57 12.70
C ARG A 83 -24.96 -20.57 13.54
N GLU A 84 -24.23 -21.05 14.56
CA GLU A 84 -23.31 -20.20 15.33
C GLU A 84 -22.07 -19.83 14.52
N LYS A 85 -21.54 -20.74 13.70
CA LYS A 85 -20.31 -20.54 12.90
C LYS A 85 -20.57 -19.77 11.59
N LEU A 86 -21.76 -19.88 11.00
CA LEU A 86 -22.08 -19.29 9.70
C LEU A 86 -21.90 -17.76 9.63
N PRO A 87 -22.33 -16.96 10.63
CA PRO A 87 -22.14 -15.50 10.57
C PRO A 87 -20.67 -15.09 10.50
N GLU A 88 -19.79 -15.81 11.16
CA GLU A 88 -18.34 -15.56 11.11
C GLU A 88 -17.75 -15.93 9.75
N ALA A 89 -18.17 -17.05 9.17
CA ALA A 89 -17.76 -17.45 7.81
C ALA A 89 -18.24 -16.45 6.76
N GLU A 90 -19.49 -15.98 6.85
CA GLU A 90 -20.02 -14.93 5.99
C GLU A 90 -19.28 -13.61 6.14
N ARG A 91 -18.90 -13.23 7.35
CA ARG A 91 -18.08 -12.05 7.60
C ARG A 91 -16.70 -12.18 6.98
N LYS A 92 -16.05 -13.33 7.15
CA LYS A 92 -14.73 -13.60 6.52
C LYS A 92 -14.81 -13.51 5.00
N LEU A 93 -15.87 -14.05 4.41
CA LEU A 93 -16.10 -13.96 2.96
C LEU A 93 -16.31 -12.50 2.53
N ALA A 94 -17.12 -11.75 3.26
CA ALA A 94 -17.37 -10.34 2.96
C ALA A 94 -16.08 -9.51 3.00
N ILE A 95 -15.20 -9.76 3.98
CA ILE A 95 -13.87 -9.13 4.06
C ILE A 95 -12.99 -9.56 2.88
N ALA A 96 -12.97 -10.86 2.54
CA ALA A 96 -12.18 -11.36 1.41
C ALA A 96 -12.63 -10.78 0.06
N MET A 97 -13.89 -10.37 -0.06
CA MET A 97 -14.46 -9.73 -1.25
C MET A 97 -14.21 -8.23 -1.33
N LEU A 98 -13.68 -7.59 -0.28
CA LEU A 98 -13.34 -6.16 -0.33
C LEU A 98 -12.29 -5.92 -1.43
N PRO A 99 -12.43 -4.81 -2.20
CA PRO A 99 -11.41 -4.45 -3.18
C PRO A 99 -10.05 -4.32 -2.48
N LYS A 100 -9.07 -5.09 -2.92
CA LYS A 100 -7.71 -4.97 -2.40
C LYS A 100 -7.05 -3.72 -2.97
N ASP A 101 -6.35 -2.98 -2.13
CA ASP A 101 -5.46 -1.92 -2.60
C ASP A 101 -4.24 -2.57 -3.25
N SER A 102 -3.93 -2.22 -4.49
CA SER A 102 -2.76 -2.74 -5.20
C SER A 102 -1.45 -2.43 -4.49
N ALA A 103 -1.42 -1.37 -3.69
CA ALA A 103 -0.29 -1.00 -2.86
C ALA A 103 -0.07 -1.95 -1.67
N ASP A 104 -1.10 -2.66 -1.20
CA ASP A 104 -1.02 -3.52 -0.01
C ASP A 104 0.00 -4.67 -0.14
N SER A 105 0.32 -5.09 -1.36
CA SER A 105 1.33 -6.12 -1.64
C SER A 105 2.76 -5.58 -1.76
N LYS A 106 2.93 -4.27 -1.80
CA LYS A 106 4.24 -3.62 -2.01
C LYS A 106 5.07 -3.54 -0.73
N PRO A 107 6.39 -3.47 -0.85
CA PRO A 107 7.26 -2.98 0.22
C PRO A 107 6.89 -1.56 0.62
N ALA A 108 7.32 -1.14 1.81
CA ALA A 108 7.00 0.18 2.32
C ALA A 108 8.25 1.01 2.60
N MET A 109 8.21 2.28 2.22
CA MET A 109 9.14 3.30 2.64
C MET A 109 8.65 3.90 3.96
N LEU A 110 9.37 3.67 5.04
CA LEU A 110 9.10 4.23 6.37
C LEU A 110 9.95 5.47 6.59
N GLU A 111 9.31 6.60 6.79
CA GLU A 111 9.96 7.87 7.07
C GLU A 111 9.52 8.39 8.45
N ILE A 112 10.47 8.67 9.33
CA ILE A 112 10.22 9.20 10.67
C ILE A 112 10.98 10.49 10.81
N ARG A 113 10.29 11.57 11.18
CA ARG A 113 10.87 12.89 11.42
C ARG A 113 10.57 13.39 12.81
N ALA A 114 11.55 14.00 13.46
CA ALA A 114 11.32 14.77 14.66
C ALA A 114 10.40 15.96 14.34
N GLY A 115 9.32 16.09 15.12
CA GLY A 115 8.37 17.19 15.03
C GLY A 115 8.61 18.22 16.13
N THR A 116 7.53 18.72 16.73
CA THR A 116 7.58 19.68 17.84
C THR A 116 8.19 19.07 19.10
N GLY A 117 9.25 19.66 19.65
CA GLY A 117 9.86 19.20 20.91
C GLY A 117 11.40 19.19 20.93
N GLY A 118 12.05 19.67 19.85
CA GLY A 118 13.51 19.76 19.79
C GLY A 118 14.21 18.40 19.94
N ASP A 119 15.21 18.34 20.80
CA ASP A 119 16.01 17.15 21.07
C ASP A 119 15.19 15.95 21.55
N GLU A 120 14.17 16.19 22.35
CA GLU A 120 13.27 15.15 22.83
C GLU A 120 12.46 14.50 21.69
N ALA A 121 12.04 15.31 20.71
CA ALA A 121 11.38 14.79 19.52
C ALA A 121 12.32 13.90 18.67
N ALA A 122 13.61 14.26 18.60
CA ALA A 122 14.62 13.44 17.91
C ALA A 122 14.88 12.11 18.64
N LEU A 123 14.96 12.12 19.96
CA LEU A 123 15.06 10.91 20.78
C LEU A 123 13.84 10.02 20.59
N PHE A 124 12.64 10.60 20.59
CA PHE A 124 11.41 9.87 20.39
C PHE A 124 11.30 9.29 18.95
N ALA A 125 11.76 10.00 17.93
CA ALA A 125 11.87 9.45 16.58
C ALA A 125 12.76 8.20 16.54
N GLY A 126 13.85 8.20 17.32
CA GLY A 126 14.71 7.02 17.51
C GLY A 126 14.00 5.86 18.24
N ASP A 127 13.15 6.16 19.21
CA ASP A 127 12.36 5.15 19.93
C ASP A 127 11.33 4.51 18.98
N LEU A 128 10.63 5.31 18.18
CA LEU A 128 9.69 4.82 17.17
C LEU A 128 10.38 3.95 16.11
N TYR A 129 11.55 4.38 15.63
CA TYR A 129 12.31 3.58 14.67
C TYR A 129 12.66 2.20 15.23
N ARG A 130 13.20 2.14 16.46
CA ARG A 130 13.50 0.86 17.13
C ARG A 130 12.27 0.00 17.37
N MET A 131 11.13 0.63 17.69
CA MET A 131 9.85 -0.07 17.82
C MET A 131 9.46 -0.76 16.52
N TYR A 132 9.52 -0.03 15.39
CA TYR A 132 9.18 -0.58 14.08
C TYR A 132 10.20 -1.62 13.59
N GLU A 133 11.49 -1.43 13.85
CA GLU A 133 12.53 -2.40 13.53
C GLU A 133 12.29 -3.74 14.23
N ARG A 134 11.96 -3.71 15.53
CA ARG A 134 11.61 -4.90 16.31
C ARG A 134 10.32 -5.55 15.84
N PHE A 135 9.30 -4.75 15.59
CA PHE A 135 8.03 -5.24 15.02
C PHE A 135 8.25 -5.91 13.66
N ALA A 136 9.04 -5.31 12.79
CA ALA A 136 9.40 -5.88 11.50
C ALA A 136 10.11 -7.23 11.65
N ALA A 137 11.07 -7.33 12.56
CA ALA A 137 11.77 -8.58 12.85
C ALA A 137 10.80 -9.68 13.33
N GLU A 138 9.82 -9.34 14.17
CA GLU A 138 8.78 -10.28 14.63
C GLU A 138 7.87 -10.76 13.48
N GLN A 139 7.61 -9.89 12.50
CA GLN A 139 6.84 -10.22 11.29
C GLN A 139 7.69 -10.97 10.23
N GLY A 140 8.99 -11.15 10.44
CA GLY A 140 9.91 -11.73 9.46
C GLY A 140 10.22 -10.76 8.29
N TRP A 141 10.05 -9.46 8.50
CA TRP A 141 10.38 -8.43 7.51
C TRP A 141 11.81 -7.95 7.68
N LYS A 142 12.38 -7.45 6.58
CA LYS A 142 13.71 -6.85 6.56
C LYS A 142 13.58 -5.32 6.54
N VAL A 143 14.35 -4.64 7.39
CA VAL A 143 14.42 -3.18 7.45
C VAL A 143 15.82 -2.75 7.01
N GLU A 144 15.90 -1.90 6.01
CA GLU A 144 17.14 -1.36 5.47
C GLU A 144 17.12 0.18 5.52
N PRO A 145 17.95 0.82 6.35
CA PRO A 145 18.05 2.28 6.37
C PRO A 145 18.53 2.80 5.01
N VAL A 146 17.80 3.77 4.45
CA VAL A 146 18.14 4.44 3.19
C VAL A 146 18.84 5.78 3.45
N SER A 147 18.34 6.53 4.43
CA SER A 147 18.89 7.83 4.83
C SER A 147 18.73 8.03 6.33
N MET A 148 19.76 8.55 6.96
CA MET A 148 19.76 8.83 8.41
C MET A 148 20.36 10.20 8.67
N ASN A 149 19.59 11.07 9.30
CA ASN A 149 20.03 12.35 9.84
C ASN A 149 19.98 12.27 11.37
N ALA A 150 21.09 11.88 11.98
CA ALA A 150 21.21 11.72 13.42
C ALA A 150 21.17 13.08 14.14
N SER A 151 20.66 13.10 15.36
CA SER A 151 20.74 14.23 16.27
C SER A 151 21.99 14.14 17.17
N GLU A 152 22.55 15.27 17.58
CA GLU A 152 23.74 15.32 18.44
C GLU A 152 23.48 14.70 19.83
N VAL A 153 22.24 14.72 20.28
CA VAL A 153 21.81 14.16 21.58
C VAL A 153 21.38 12.68 21.48
N GLY A 154 21.55 12.07 20.34
CA GLY A 154 21.02 10.73 20.01
C GLY A 154 19.64 10.78 19.34
N GLY A 155 19.21 9.64 18.81
CA GLY A 155 18.01 9.59 17.98
C GLY A 155 18.18 10.22 16.60
N PHE A 156 17.09 10.60 15.95
CA PHE A 156 17.11 11.07 14.56
C PHE A 156 16.31 12.35 14.37
N LYS A 157 16.88 13.32 13.66
CA LYS A 157 16.09 14.44 13.09
C LYS A 157 15.20 13.90 11.97
N GLU A 158 15.72 12.97 11.20
CA GLU A 158 15.01 12.25 10.14
C GLU A 158 15.67 10.88 9.93
N ILE A 159 14.86 9.86 9.73
CA ILE A 159 15.30 8.54 9.27
C ILE A 159 14.33 8.03 8.23
N VAL A 160 14.87 7.50 7.13
CA VAL A 160 14.13 6.84 6.06
C VAL A 160 14.65 5.42 5.93
N ALA A 161 13.77 4.44 5.95
CA ALA A 161 14.11 3.04 5.80
C ALA A 161 13.16 2.35 4.82
N ASN A 162 13.70 1.41 4.05
CA ASN A 162 12.89 0.50 3.24
C ASN A 162 12.56 -0.74 4.06
N VAL A 163 11.28 -1.13 4.09
CA VAL A 163 10.78 -2.31 4.79
C VAL A 163 10.24 -3.29 3.76
N THR A 164 10.88 -4.45 3.66
CA THR A 164 10.55 -5.48 2.68
C THR A 164 10.04 -6.76 3.35
N GLY A 165 9.04 -7.38 2.73
CA GLY A 165 8.40 -8.60 3.24
C GLY A 165 6.96 -8.71 2.75
N THR A 166 6.25 -9.73 3.20
CA THR A 166 4.86 -9.97 2.78
C THR A 166 3.89 -9.10 3.58
N GLY A 167 3.06 -8.30 2.87
CA GLY A 167 2.00 -7.50 3.47
C GLY A 167 2.50 -6.34 4.34
N VAL A 168 3.68 -5.82 4.04
CA VAL A 168 4.29 -4.72 4.81
C VAL A 168 3.42 -3.48 4.74
N PHE A 169 3.13 -2.98 3.53
CA PHE A 169 2.34 -1.76 3.38
C PHE A 169 0.92 -1.92 3.92
N ALA A 170 0.29 -3.07 3.72
CA ALA A 170 -1.05 -3.36 4.23
C ALA A 170 -1.20 -3.14 5.75
N LYS A 171 -0.14 -3.44 6.51
CA LYS A 171 -0.11 -3.26 7.97
C LYS A 171 0.44 -1.91 8.39
N MET A 172 1.55 -1.49 7.78
CA MET A 172 2.27 -0.29 8.19
C MET A 172 1.58 1.02 7.79
N LYS A 173 0.74 1.03 6.75
CA LYS A 173 0.01 2.23 6.30
C LYS A 173 -0.79 2.91 7.41
N PHE A 174 -1.25 2.15 8.41
CA PHE A 174 -1.97 2.67 9.57
C PHE A 174 -1.09 3.41 10.59
N GLU A 175 0.23 3.35 10.45
CA GLU A 175 1.16 4.06 11.31
C GLU A 175 1.44 5.50 10.84
N SER A 176 0.98 5.88 9.66
CA SER A 176 1.15 7.23 9.12
C SER A 176 0.40 8.27 9.92
N GLY A 177 1.10 9.31 10.37
CA GLY A 177 0.54 10.44 11.11
C GLY A 177 1.47 11.00 12.19
N VAL A 178 0.90 11.80 13.09
CA VAL A 178 1.62 12.42 14.19
C VAL A 178 1.55 11.55 15.44
N HIS A 179 2.70 11.12 15.96
CA HIS A 179 2.86 10.38 17.19
C HIS A 179 3.30 11.33 18.30
N ARG A 180 2.58 11.34 19.41
CA ARG A 180 2.84 12.22 20.55
C ARG A 180 3.40 11.45 21.73
N VAL A 181 4.46 11.94 22.34
CA VAL A 181 5.04 11.40 23.56
C VAL A 181 4.84 12.36 24.75
N GLN A 182 4.55 11.81 25.91
CA GLN A 182 4.48 12.50 27.17
C GLN A 182 5.40 11.78 28.16
N ARG A 183 6.56 12.38 28.45
CA ARG A 183 7.53 11.89 29.43
C ARG A 183 8.40 13.03 29.95
N VAL A 184 9.15 12.76 31.02
CA VAL A 184 10.24 13.62 31.45
C VAL A 184 11.41 13.38 30.51
N PRO A 185 11.87 14.41 29.73
CA PRO A 185 13.00 14.25 28.82
C PRO A 185 14.28 13.87 29.58
N VAL A 186 15.15 13.07 28.95
CA VAL A 186 16.46 12.74 29.50
C VAL A 186 17.34 14.00 29.68
N THR A 187 17.07 15.02 28.89
CA THR A 187 17.77 16.32 28.88
C THR A 187 17.24 17.30 29.93
N GLU A 188 16.13 16.95 30.64
CA GLU A 188 15.48 17.82 31.59
C GLU A 188 15.91 17.50 33.04
N SER A 189 16.53 18.46 33.71
CA SER A 189 16.94 18.33 35.15
C SER A 189 15.81 18.59 36.16
N GLY A 190 14.75 19.26 35.74
CA GLY A 190 13.64 19.70 36.62
C GLY A 190 12.53 18.69 36.81
N GLY A 191 12.59 17.51 36.21
CA GLY A 191 11.58 16.43 36.34
C GLY A 191 10.19 16.76 35.77
N ARG A 192 10.07 17.78 34.92
CA ARG A 192 8.79 18.19 34.32
C ARG A 192 8.44 17.29 33.16
N ILE A 193 7.18 16.89 33.04
CA ILE A 193 6.66 16.15 31.91
C ILE A 193 6.55 17.10 30.72
N HIS A 194 7.24 16.75 29.62
CA HIS A 194 7.14 17.45 28.34
C HIS A 194 6.26 16.67 27.38
N THR A 195 5.68 17.38 26.44
CA THR A 195 4.92 16.81 25.33
C THR A 195 5.64 17.11 24.03
N SER A 196 6.17 16.08 23.42
CA SER A 196 6.86 16.15 22.12
C SER A 196 6.14 15.32 21.07
N ALA A 197 6.46 15.53 19.81
CA ALA A 197 5.87 14.80 18.69
C ALA A 197 6.92 14.39 17.67
N ALA A 198 6.67 13.27 17.02
CA ALA A 198 7.36 12.84 15.81
C ALA A 198 6.32 12.48 14.76
N THR A 199 6.68 12.63 13.50
CA THR A 199 5.82 12.29 12.37
C THR A 199 6.30 11.01 11.73
N VAL A 200 5.36 10.15 11.36
CA VAL A 200 5.61 8.91 10.63
C VAL A 200 4.87 8.99 9.30
N ALA A 201 5.56 8.75 8.21
CA ALA A 201 4.96 8.55 6.90
C ALA A 201 5.33 7.15 6.39
N VAL A 202 4.34 6.42 5.92
CA VAL A 202 4.50 5.11 5.30
C VAL A 202 3.96 5.20 3.89
N LEU A 203 4.84 5.12 2.92
CA LEU A 203 4.54 5.18 1.49
C LEU A 203 4.81 3.81 0.86
N PRO A 204 4.02 3.37 -0.11
CA PRO A 204 4.38 2.18 -0.88
C PRO A 204 5.66 2.47 -1.67
N GLU A 205 6.51 1.46 -1.84
CA GLU A 205 7.67 1.59 -2.72
C GLU A 205 7.18 1.89 -4.14
N PRO A 206 7.68 2.97 -4.77
CA PRO A 206 7.27 3.32 -6.12
C PRO A 206 7.70 2.25 -7.12
N ASP A 207 6.87 2.00 -8.12
CA ASP A 207 7.27 1.17 -9.25
C ASP A 207 8.36 1.88 -10.06
N GLU A 208 9.28 1.11 -10.64
CA GLU A 208 10.23 1.67 -11.60
C GLU A 208 9.46 2.33 -12.76
N VAL A 209 9.80 3.58 -13.05
CA VAL A 209 9.19 4.30 -14.17
C VAL A 209 9.73 3.74 -15.47
N ASP A 210 9.02 2.79 -16.06
CA ASP A 210 9.33 2.28 -17.41
C ASP A 210 8.69 3.17 -18.46
N VAL A 211 9.53 3.84 -19.24
CA VAL A 211 9.09 4.73 -20.31
C VAL A 211 8.98 3.95 -21.61
N GLN A 212 7.79 3.44 -21.88
CA GLN A 212 7.46 2.87 -23.18
C GLN A 212 6.88 3.98 -24.06
N ILE A 213 7.63 4.35 -25.12
CA ILE A 213 7.17 5.30 -26.15
C ILE A 213 6.75 4.50 -27.36
N GLU A 214 5.46 4.46 -27.63
CA GLU A 214 4.90 3.80 -28.83
C GLU A 214 4.89 4.75 -30.02
N ASP A 215 5.07 4.24 -31.24
CA ASP A 215 5.08 5.06 -32.45
C ASP A 215 3.76 5.81 -32.67
N LYS A 216 2.62 5.28 -32.19
CA LYS A 216 1.30 5.94 -32.24
C LYS A 216 1.22 7.21 -31.41
N ASP A 217 2.06 7.33 -30.38
CA ASP A 217 2.10 8.46 -29.46
C ASP A 217 3.03 9.57 -29.94
N LEU A 218 3.64 9.38 -31.12
CA LEU A 218 4.59 10.30 -31.70
C LEU A 218 4.02 11.02 -32.93
N LYS A 219 4.11 12.34 -32.92
CA LYS A 219 3.98 13.14 -34.13
C LYS A 219 5.36 13.58 -34.58
N ILE A 220 5.76 13.17 -35.79
CA ILE A 220 7.07 13.49 -36.36
C ILE A 220 6.90 14.43 -37.53
N ASP A 221 7.42 15.65 -37.41
CA ASP A 221 7.45 16.65 -38.44
C ASP A 221 8.88 16.82 -38.97
N ILE A 222 9.04 16.80 -40.26
CA ILE A 222 10.33 16.96 -40.95
C ILE A 222 10.31 18.34 -41.66
N TYR A 223 11.38 19.09 -41.52
CA TYR A 223 11.48 20.42 -42.06
C TYR A 223 12.94 20.79 -42.43
N ARG A 224 13.12 21.92 -43.10
CA ARG A 224 14.45 22.42 -43.44
C ARG A 224 15.18 22.98 -42.22
N ALA A 225 16.44 22.60 -42.06
CA ALA A 225 17.25 23.18 -41.01
C ALA A 225 17.46 24.68 -41.27
N SER A 226 17.40 25.47 -40.20
CA SER A 226 17.68 26.91 -40.25
C SER A 226 19.04 27.18 -39.62
N GLY A 227 19.90 27.93 -40.30
CA GLY A 227 21.22 28.31 -39.77
C GLY A 227 22.21 28.75 -40.89
N ALA A 228 23.36 29.25 -40.47
CA ALA A 228 24.46 29.57 -41.36
C ALA A 228 25.01 28.27 -41.97
N GLY A 229 24.74 28.00 -43.24
CA GLY A 229 25.18 26.78 -43.93
C GLY A 229 25.16 26.96 -45.45
N GLY A 230 25.86 26.08 -46.15
CA GLY A 230 25.94 26.06 -47.62
C GLY A 230 24.69 25.47 -48.28
N GLN A 231 24.78 25.18 -49.58
CA GLN A 231 23.68 24.74 -50.44
C GLN A 231 22.86 23.57 -49.88
N HIS A 232 23.48 22.66 -49.11
CA HIS A 232 22.84 21.48 -48.50
C HIS A 232 21.80 21.83 -47.42
N VAL A 233 22.05 22.86 -46.60
CA VAL A 233 21.13 23.31 -45.54
C VAL A 233 19.85 23.90 -46.12
N ASN A 234 19.96 24.52 -47.29
CA ASN A 234 18.86 25.20 -47.95
C ASN A 234 18.02 24.31 -48.89
N THR A 235 18.50 23.10 -49.21
CA THR A 235 17.85 22.22 -50.18
C THR A 235 17.32 20.90 -49.60
N THR A 236 17.77 20.51 -48.41
CA THR A 236 17.41 19.19 -47.86
C THR A 236 16.65 19.31 -46.53
N ASP A 237 15.52 18.62 -46.41
CA ASP A 237 14.74 18.56 -45.18
C ASP A 237 15.39 17.57 -44.18
N SER A 238 16.39 18.05 -43.45
CA SER A 238 17.19 17.27 -42.50
C SER A 238 16.79 17.48 -41.05
N ALA A 239 16.10 18.54 -40.70
CA ALA A 239 15.62 18.81 -39.36
C ALA A 239 14.39 18.00 -39.00
N VAL A 240 14.36 17.52 -37.78
CA VAL A 240 13.28 16.65 -37.26
C VAL A 240 12.74 17.27 -35.96
N ARG A 241 11.41 17.38 -35.89
CA ARG A 241 10.66 17.72 -34.69
C ARG A 241 9.83 16.49 -34.29
N ILE A 242 9.97 16.05 -33.07
CA ILE A 242 9.17 14.96 -32.50
C ILE A 242 8.35 15.54 -31.36
N THR A 243 7.03 15.35 -31.42
CA THR A 243 6.10 15.70 -30.35
C THR A 243 5.55 14.43 -29.75
N HIS A 244 5.71 14.24 -28.45
CA HIS A 244 5.06 13.18 -27.71
C HIS A 244 3.64 13.62 -27.34
N LEU A 245 2.63 13.02 -27.95
CA LEU A 245 1.23 13.46 -27.86
C LEU A 245 0.68 13.39 -26.42
N PRO A 246 0.94 12.34 -25.60
CA PRO A 246 0.39 12.25 -24.25
C PRO A 246 0.93 13.32 -23.30
N THR A 247 2.22 13.67 -23.38
CA THR A 247 2.86 14.64 -22.47
C THR A 247 2.99 16.04 -23.09
N GLY A 248 2.80 16.19 -24.39
CA GLY A 248 3.01 17.45 -25.10
C GLY A 248 4.49 17.85 -25.25
N ILE A 249 5.44 17.02 -24.85
CA ILE A 249 6.87 17.30 -24.92
C ILE A 249 7.32 17.34 -26.37
N VAL A 250 8.00 18.44 -26.74
CA VAL A 250 8.52 18.65 -28.10
C VAL A 250 10.03 18.65 -28.07
N VAL A 251 10.64 17.90 -28.98
CA VAL A 251 12.09 17.85 -29.21
C VAL A 251 12.37 18.20 -30.68
N GLN A 252 13.32 19.11 -30.90
CA GLN A 252 13.78 19.48 -32.21
C GLN A 252 15.25 19.18 -32.36
N GLN A 253 15.67 18.59 -33.48
CA GLN A 253 17.04 18.26 -33.77
C GLN A 253 17.38 18.58 -35.21
N GLN A 254 18.47 19.36 -35.42
CA GLN A 254 18.92 19.80 -36.75
C GLN A 254 20.43 19.84 -36.91
N ASP A 255 21.20 19.32 -35.92
CA ASP A 255 22.64 19.46 -35.87
C ASP A 255 23.36 18.61 -36.90
N GLU A 256 22.76 17.46 -37.29
CA GLU A 256 23.34 16.54 -38.25
C GLU A 256 22.83 16.78 -39.67
N ARG A 257 23.67 16.48 -40.67
CA ARG A 257 23.27 16.51 -42.09
C ARG A 257 22.29 15.40 -42.47
N SER A 258 22.24 14.34 -41.70
CA SER A 258 21.37 13.17 -41.94
C SER A 258 20.10 13.27 -41.12
N GLN A 259 18.95 13.25 -41.78
CA GLN A 259 17.62 13.19 -41.16
C GLN A 259 17.50 11.99 -40.20
N HIS A 260 18.00 10.81 -40.59
CA HIS A 260 17.94 9.62 -39.73
C HIS A 260 18.75 9.79 -38.44
N LYS A 261 19.92 10.43 -38.50
CA LYS A 261 20.72 10.73 -37.30
C LYS A 261 20.02 11.75 -36.40
N ASN A 262 19.41 12.78 -36.99
CA ASN A 262 18.61 13.76 -36.25
C ASN A 262 17.38 13.11 -35.58
N LYS A 263 16.68 12.18 -36.27
CA LYS A 263 15.57 11.41 -35.71
C LYS A 263 16.02 10.56 -34.53
N ALA A 264 17.09 9.80 -34.68
CA ALA A 264 17.63 8.95 -33.60
C ALA A 264 18.01 9.76 -32.36
N LYS A 265 18.71 10.91 -32.57
CA LYS A 265 19.11 11.82 -31.50
C LYS A 265 17.90 12.49 -30.83
N ALA A 266 16.92 12.92 -31.63
CA ALA A 266 15.68 13.47 -31.11
C ALA A 266 14.89 12.45 -30.27
N MET A 267 14.83 11.17 -30.68
CA MET A 267 14.21 10.11 -29.90
C MET A 267 14.93 9.84 -28.58
N GLN A 268 16.25 9.86 -28.57
CA GLN A 268 17.03 9.70 -27.34
C GLN A 268 16.75 10.84 -26.35
N VAL A 269 16.78 12.09 -26.83
CA VAL A 269 16.48 13.26 -25.99
C VAL A 269 15.01 13.23 -25.53
N LEU A 270 14.08 12.80 -26.38
CA LEU A 270 12.67 12.67 -26.03
C LEU A 270 12.48 11.67 -24.89
N ARG A 271 13.09 10.48 -24.98
CA ARG A 271 13.03 9.45 -23.92
C ARG A 271 13.51 10.00 -22.57
N THR A 272 14.64 10.70 -22.57
CA THR A 272 15.14 11.34 -21.35
C THR A 272 14.16 12.35 -20.77
N ARG A 273 13.61 13.25 -21.62
CA ARG A 273 12.67 14.28 -21.15
C ARG A 273 11.34 13.71 -20.67
N VAL A 274 10.82 12.67 -21.32
CA VAL A 274 9.59 11.99 -20.89
C VAL A 274 9.84 11.27 -19.55
N TYR A 275 11.00 10.61 -19.41
CA TYR A 275 11.41 9.99 -18.15
C TYR A 275 11.50 11.01 -17.01
N ASP A 276 12.18 12.13 -17.23
CA ASP A 276 12.32 13.19 -16.23
C ASP A 276 10.94 13.77 -15.83
N HIS A 277 10.07 14.00 -16.82
CA HIS A 277 8.71 14.51 -16.59
C HIS A 277 7.86 13.54 -15.74
N LEU A 278 7.85 12.25 -16.07
CA LEU A 278 7.13 11.25 -15.32
C LEU A 278 7.68 11.11 -13.91
N ARG A 279 9.02 11.15 -13.75
CA ARG A 279 9.67 11.12 -12.45
C ARG A 279 9.29 12.33 -11.58
N GLU A 280 9.28 13.53 -12.15
CA GLU A 280 8.84 14.75 -11.44
C GLU A 280 7.38 14.66 -11.01
N GLN A 281 6.51 14.11 -11.87
CA GLN A 281 5.10 13.89 -11.54
C GLN A 281 4.95 12.92 -10.38
N THR A 282 5.59 11.76 -10.43
CA THR A 282 5.56 10.75 -9.37
C THR A 282 6.09 11.34 -8.04
N GLN A 283 7.20 12.05 -8.07
CA GLN A 283 7.75 12.73 -6.90
C GLN A 283 6.81 13.79 -6.32
N GLY A 284 6.09 14.51 -7.19
CA GLY A 284 5.06 15.47 -6.79
C GLY A 284 3.88 14.81 -6.08
N GLU A 285 3.40 13.70 -6.62
CA GLU A 285 2.32 12.89 -6.02
C GLU A 285 2.73 12.31 -4.68
N GLU A 286 3.93 11.75 -4.57
CA GLU A 286 4.48 11.25 -3.30
C GLU A 286 4.64 12.35 -2.26
N ALA A 287 5.13 13.54 -2.65
CA ALA A 287 5.26 14.68 -1.76
C ALA A 287 3.89 15.17 -1.25
N ALA A 288 2.88 15.19 -2.13
CA ALA A 288 1.51 15.55 -1.77
C ALA A 288 0.89 14.50 -0.82
N ALA A 289 1.06 13.21 -1.12
CA ALA A 289 0.60 12.11 -0.27
C ALA A 289 1.26 12.17 1.11
N ARG A 290 2.59 12.35 1.18
CA ARG A 290 3.34 12.53 2.43
C ARG A 290 2.80 13.71 3.24
N LYS A 291 2.58 14.85 2.60
CA LYS A 291 2.03 16.04 3.25
C LYS A 291 0.62 15.80 3.80
N ALA A 292 -0.22 15.08 3.07
CA ALA A 292 -1.58 14.73 3.52
C ALA A 292 -1.56 13.79 4.73
N MET A 293 -0.61 12.85 4.81
CA MET A 293 -0.47 11.89 5.92
C MET A 293 0.02 12.56 7.21
N VAL A 294 0.93 13.52 7.11
CA VAL A 294 1.67 14.09 8.25
C VAL A 294 1.09 15.42 8.71
N GLY A 295 0.23 16.05 7.91
CA GLY A 295 -0.36 17.35 8.21
C GLY A 295 0.69 18.43 8.46
N SER A 296 0.48 19.25 9.50
CA SER A 296 1.44 20.27 9.95
C SER A 296 2.57 19.71 10.83
N GLY A 297 2.47 18.45 11.29
CA GLY A 297 3.36 17.86 12.30
C GLY A 297 3.16 18.42 13.70
N ASP A 298 2.07 19.16 13.92
CA ASP A 298 1.74 19.70 15.24
C ASP A 298 1.20 18.58 16.16
N ARG A 299 1.59 18.64 17.44
CA ARG A 299 1.16 17.68 18.46
C ARG A 299 -0.36 17.63 18.69
N SER A 300 -1.11 18.60 18.21
CA SER A 300 -2.58 18.61 18.26
C SER A 300 -3.21 17.63 17.25
N GLU A 301 -2.55 17.37 16.13
CA GLU A 301 -3.00 16.46 15.05
C GLU A 301 -2.66 15.00 15.31
N ARG A 302 -2.34 14.63 16.55
CA ARG A 302 -1.90 13.31 16.95
C ARG A 302 -2.87 12.19 16.56
N ILE A 303 -2.35 11.13 16.00
CA ILE A 303 -3.07 9.86 15.83
C ILE A 303 -2.91 8.98 17.08
N ARG A 304 -1.73 9.03 17.74
CA ARG A 304 -1.40 8.17 18.88
C ARG A 304 -0.63 8.93 19.95
N THR A 305 -0.88 8.59 21.21
CA THR A 305 -0.17 9.15 22.37
C THR A 305 0.49 8.04 23.18
N TYR A 306 1.79 8.22 23.45
CA TYR A 306 2.61 7.38 24.30
C TYR A 306 2.81 8.13 25.64
N ASN A 307 2.15 7.67 26.69
CA ASN A 307 2.17 8.30 28.00
C ASN A 307 3.01 7.46 28.97
N PHE A 308 4.26 7.87 29.19
CA PHE A 308 5.20 7.14 30.04
C PHE A 308 4.81 7.16 31.52
N PRO A 309 4.41 8.30 32.13
CA PRO A 309 3.98 8.30 33.54
C PRO A 309 2.82 7.36 33.85
N GLN A 310 1.95 7.10 32.87
CA GLN A 310 0.78 6.23 33.04
C GLN A 310 0.99 4.83 32.42
N GLY A 311 2.15 4.57 31.80
CA GLY A 311 2.46 3.27 31.17
C GLY A 311 1.48 2.87 30.08
N ARG A 312 0.87 3.86 29.37
CA ARG A 312 -0.20 3.58 28.41
C ARG A 312 0.06 4.19 27.03
N VAL A 313 -0.47 3.51 26.02
CA VAL A 313 -0.56 3.99 24.63
C VAL A 313 -2.03 4.12 24.26
N THR A 314 -2.41 5.26 23.66
CA THR A 314 -3.79 5.51 23.21
C THR A 314 -3.78 5.85 21.74
N ASP A 315 -4.48 5.07 20.93
CA ASP A 315 -4.78 5.42 19.54
C ASP A 315 -6.11 6.19 19.49
N HIS A 316 -6.02 7.44 19.05
CA HIS A 316 -7.17 8.37 19.10
C HIS A 316 -8.15 8.17 17.96
N ARG A 317 -7.77 7.46 16.90
CA ARG A 317 -8.63 7.17 15.72
C ARG A 317 -9.75 6.20 16.05
N ILE A 318 -9.44 5.24 16.94
CA ILE A 318 -10.36 4.16 17.35
C ILE A 318 -10.65 4.18 18.86
N GLY A 319 -10.08 5.12 19.60
CA GLY A 319 -10.28 5.25 21.06
C GLY A 319 -9.65 4.11 21.88
N LEU A 320 -8.79 3.28 21.28
CA LEU A 320 -8.16 2.14 21.95
C LEU A 320 -7.04 2.60 22.87
N THR A 321 -7.06 2.14 24.13
CA THR A 321 -6.00 2.41 25.11
C THR A 321 -5.44 1.09 25.64
N LEU A 322 -4.13 0.91 25.51
CA LEU A 322 -3.39 -0.23 26.03
C LEU A 322 -2.48 0.21 27.18
N HIS A 323 -2.58 -0.46 28.34
CA HIS A 323 -1.74 -0.21 29.53
C HIS A 323 -0.48 -1.09 29.54
N LYS A 324 0.24 -1.10 28.40
CA LYS A 324 1.46 -1.90 28.17
C LYS A 324 2.43 -1.20 27.25
N LEU A 325 2.75 0.07 27.63
CA LEU A 325 3.63 0.94 26.85
C LEU A 325 4.95 0.27 26.48
N ASP A 326 5.58 -0.43 27.44
CA ASP A 326 6.89 -1.05 27.24
C ASP A 326 6.83 -2.19 26.20
N GLU A 327 5.75 -2.99 26.19
CA GLU A 327 5.55 -4.03 25.18
C GLU A 327 5.31 -3.42 23.80
N VAL A 328 4.57 -2.31 23.70
CA VAL A 328 4.37 -1.60 22.45
C VAL A 328 5.69 -1.06 21.91
N LEU A 329 6.52 -0.42 22.75
CA LEU A 329 7.84 0.09 22.35
C LEU A 329 8.86 -1.04 22.08
N ALA A 330 8.64 -2.22 22.67
CA ALA A 330 9.42 -3.42 22.34
C ALA A 330 9.01 -4.05 20.99
N GLY A 331 7.92 -3.58 20.35
CA GLY A 331 7.40 -4.09 19.08
C GLY A 331 6.31 -5.15 19.26
N THR A 332 6.37 -5.98 20.29
CA THR A 332 5.44 -7.10 20.52
C THR A 332 3.99 -6.66 20.74
N GLY A 333 3.78 -5.54 21.46
CA GLY A 333 2.45 -4.98 21.71
C GLY A 333 1.88 -4.15 20.54
N LEU A 334 2.68 -3.82 19.54
CA LEU A 334 2.23 -3.00 18.41
C LEU A 334 1.22 -3.73 17.51
N ARG A 335 1.35 -5.06 17.42
CA ARG A 335 0.44 -5.92 16.65
C ARG A 335 -1.02 -5.69 17.03
N GLU A 336 -1.33 -5.64 18.32
CA GLU A 336 -2.70 -5.47 18.80
C GLU A 336 -3.34 -4.13 18.35
N LEU A 337 -2.53 -3.05 18.31
CA LEU A 337 -2.98 -1.75 17.79
C LEU A 337 -3.24 -1.81 16.27
N ILE A 338 -2.32 -2.43 15.52
CA ILE A 338 -2.45 -2.55 14.07
C ILE A 338 -3.64 -3.44 13.71
N ASP A 339 -3.81 -4.59 14.35
CA ASP A 339 -4.92 -5.51 14.10
C ASP A 339 -6.28 -4.84 14.40
N ALA A 340 -6.36 -4.03 15.47
CA ALA A 340 -7.57 -3.25 15.77
C ALA A 340 -7.86 -2.18 14.72
N LEU A 341 -6.84 -1.52 14.18
CA LEU A 341 -6.99 -0.53 13.11
C LEU A 341 -7.42 -1.17 11.79
N ILE A 342 -6.87 -2.34 11.45
CA ILE A 342 -7.28 -3.14 10.30
C ILE A 342 -8.75 -3.53 10.43
N ALA A 343 -9.15 -4.06 11.59
CA ALA A 343 -10.53 -4.48 11.83
C ALA A 343 -11.53 -3.30 11.71
N GLU A 344 -11.15 -2.12 12.17
CA GLU A 344 -11.96 -0.91 12.04
C GLU A 344 -12.06 -0.43 10.58
N ASP A 345 -10.96 -0.47 9.82
CA ASP A 345 -10.94 -0.12 8.38
C ASP A 345 -11.82 -1.10 7.59
N GLU A 346 -11.67 -2.39 7.82
CA GLU A 346 -12.51 -3.43 7.21
C GLU A 346 -13.99 -3.22 7.53
N ALA A 347 -14.33 -2.89 8.77
CA ALA A 347 -15.71 -2.62 9.17
C ALA A 347 -16.30 -1.40 8.46
N LYS A 348 -15.53 -0.32 8.33
CA LYS A 348 -15.93 0.89 7.58
C LYS A 348 -16.13 0.60 6.10
N ARG A 349 -15.21 -0.15 5.49
CA ARG A 349 -15.30 -0.53 4.06
C ARG A 349 -16.50 -1.45 3.81
N LEU A 350 -16.78 -2.39 4.71
CA LEU A 350 -17.97 -3.23 4.63
C LEU A 350 -19.27 -2.42 4.77
N ALA A 351 -19.30 -1.42 5.66
CA ALA A 351 -20.46 -0.54 5.82
C ALA A 351 -20.72 0.26 4.53
N ALA A 352 -19.66 0.83 3.93
CA ALA A 352 -19.77 1.58 2.68
C ALA A 352 -20.22 0.73 1.47
N MET A 353 -19.96 -0.58 1.46
CA MET A 353 -20.44 -1.48 0.40
C MET A 353 -21.94 -1.81 0.53
N ASN A 354 -22.56 -1.52 1.68
CA ASN A 354 -23.98 -1.80 1.94
C ASN A 354 -24.89 -0.57 1.71
N GLU A 355 -24.31 0.61 1.45
CA GLU A 355 -24.97 1.82 1.01
C GLU A 355 -25.07 1.90 -0.53
#